data_4ca45f700ff28752afec33bb38601b02
#
_entry.id   4ca45f700ff28752afec33bb38601b02
#
_cell.length_a   1.000
_cell.length_b   1.000
_cell.length_c   1.000
_cell.angle_alpha   90.00
_cell.angle_beta   90.00
_cell.angle_gamma   90.00
#
_symmetry.space_group_name_H-M   'P 1'
#
loop_
_entity.id
_entity.type
_entity.pdbx_description
1 polymer ?
#
loop_
_entity_poly.entity_id
_entity_poly.type
_entity_poly.pdbx_seq_one_letter_code
_entity_poly.pdbx_strand_id
1 'polypeptide(L)'
;MTAEKIAELTGHGNPIFTLELSQKPDILFTGGNDKGLVEWNLHDYSFIKVMFPVRASIYAIHGPVGYPILLTGLRSGEVLVFDFIQQKIIKSLQHHLKPIFDIKSVSKKNELLIASEDGTVSVWSLASLEMVHSIKLSADTVRCIAISPDEKQVAFGCRDNSIKIYDLHDYTLLKSIHGHTMSVFTLAYSPDGTYLASGGRDAQIKIWDSAIYQPIKNIPAHLFAINHILFHPTKPYFATASMDKGIKIWGADDFKLYKIISREKGHPGHVLSINKLAWNGDQLLSVSDDKSVLVWDIKFD
;
A
#
# COMPACT_ATOMS: atom_id res chain seq x y z
N MET A 1 5.93 22.41 -10.60
CA MET A 1 4.94 21.42 -10.10
C MET A 1 3.88 22.09 -9.23
N THR A 2 2.59 21.90 -9.51
CA THR A 2 1.46 22.38 -8.70
C THR A 2 0.61 21.20 -8.23
N ALA A 3 -0.15 21.42 -7.16
CA ALA A 3 -1.08 20.42 -6.60
C ALA A 3 -2.36 21.15 -6.17
N GLU A 4 -3.48 20.74 -6.71
CA GLU A 4 -4.79 21.31 -6.43
C GLU A 4 -5.75 20.24 -5.89
N LYS A 5 -6.46 20.51 -4.80
CA LYS A 5 -7.52 19.60 -4.34
C LYS A 5 -8.74 19.76 -5.23
N ILE A 6 -9.09 18.70 -5.96
CA ILE A 6 -10.24 18.71 -6.88
C ILE A 6 -11.48 18.04 -6.29
N ALA A 7 -11.31 17.13 -5.32
CA ALA A 7 -12.45 16.50 -4.66
C ALA A 7 -12.13 16.06 -3.23
N GLU A 8 -13.20 15.85 -2.46
CA GLU A 8 -13.19 15.25 -1.14
C GLU A 8 -14.38 14.29 -1.01
N LEU A 9 -14.07 12.99 -0.86
CA LEU A 9 -15.08 11.96 -0.67
C LEU A 9 -15.26 11.75 0.84
N THR A 10 -16.47 11.99 1.30
CA THR A 10 -16.87 11.90 2.71
C THR A 10 -17.98 10.88 2.88
N GLY A 11 -18.15 10.34 4.09
CA GLY A 11 -19.20 9.35 4.40
C GLY A 11 -18.71 8.22 5.31
N HIS A 12 -17.39 8.04 5.43
CA HIS A 12 -16.84 7.18 6.47
C HIS A 12 -17.08 7.79 7.85
N GLY A 13 -17.59 6.98 8.78
CA GLY A 13 -17.78 7.37 10.18
C GLY A 13 -16.52 7.23 11.03
N ASN A 14 -15.51 6.49 10.55
CA ASN A 14 -14.27 6.13 11.24
C ASN A 14 -13.03 6.25 10.32
N PRO A 15 -11.80 6.18 10.88
CA PRO A 15 -10.55 6.21 10.11
C PRO A 15 -10.52 5.26 8.92
N ILE A 16 -10.00 5.75 7.79
CA ILE A 16 -9.76 4.96 6.57
C ILE A 16 -8.31 4.54 6.56
N PHE A 17 -8.04 3.24 6.50
CA PHE A 17 -6.69 2.69 6.58
C PHE A 17 -6.10 2.32 5.22
N THR A 18 -6.95 2.00 4.26
CA THR A 18 -6.51 1.48 2.97
C THR A 18 -7.43 1.90 1.83
N LEU A 19 -6.87 1.93 0.64
CA LEU A 19 -7.57 2.15 -0.61
C LEU A 19 -6.98 1.26 -1.70
N GLU A 20 -7.78 0.99 -2.74
CA GLU A 20 -7.36 0.25 -3.94
C GLU A 20 -8.15 0.75 -5.14
N LEU A 21 -7.46 1.05 -6.23
CA LEU A 21 -8.12 1.34 -7.50
C LEU A 21 -8.61 0.05 -8.15
N SER A 22 -9.80 0.08 -8.69
CA SER A 22 -10.33 -1.03 -9.46
C SER A 22 -9.63 -1.16 -10.81
N GLN A 23 -9.63 -2.39 -11.37
CA GLN A 23 -9.29 -2.60 -12.78
C GLN A 23 -10.32 -1.97 -13.74
N LYS A 24 -11.56 -1.75 -13.27
CA LYS A 24 -12.54 -0.93 -13.99
C LYS A 24 -12.15 0.54 -13.79
N PRO A 25 -12.17 1.35 -14.88
CA PRO A 25 -11.87 2.77 -14.76
C PRO A 25 -12.84 3.47 -13.79
N ASP A 26 -12.36 4.54 -13.20
CA ASP A 26 -13.14 5.44 -12.33
C ASP A 26 -13.79 4.78 -11.09
N ILE A 27 -13.29 3.64 -10.64
CA ILE A 27 -13.77 2.99 -9.42
C ILE A 27 -12.64 2.90 -8.39
N LEU A 28 -12.96 3.35 -7.17
CA LEU A 28 -12.10 3.27 -5.99
C LEU A 28 -12.78 2.45 -4.91
N PHE A 29 -11.99 1.61 -4.24
CA PHE A 29 -12.40 0.92 -3.02
C PHE A 29 -11.66 1.51 -1.82
N THR A 30 -12.37 1.69 -0.71
CA THR A 30 -11.80 2.13 0.56
C THR A 30 -12.25 1.26 1.71
N GLY A 31 -11.38 1.10 2.70
CA GLY A 31 -11.67 0.33 3.90
C GLY A 31 -10.95 0.88 5.12
N GLY A 32 -11.53 0.65 6.27
CA GLY A 32 -11.00 1.16 7.52
C GLY A 32 -11.71 0.59 8.75
N ASN A 33 -11.88 1.43 9.76
CA ASN A 33 -12.48 1.03 11.02
C ASN A 33 -14.03 1.01 11.00
N ASP A 34 -14.65 1.41 9.90
CA ASP A 34 -16.11 1.38 9.71
C ASP A 34 -16.68 -0.03 9.57
N LYS A 35 -15.81 -1.02 9.40
CA LYS A 35 -16.21 -2.42 9.18
C LYS A 35 -17.11 -2.58 7.95
N GLY A 36 -16.80 -1.86 6.88
CA GLY A 36 -17.44 -1.93 5.58
C GLY A 36 -16.44 -1.61 4.47
N LEU A 37 -16.54 -2.33 3.37
CA LEU A 37 -15.84 -2.00 2.13
C LEU A 37 -16.71 -1.05 1.33
N VAL A 38 -16.18 0.12 0.99
CA VAL A 38 -16.92 1.18 0.28
C VAL A 38 -16.42 1.30 -1.14
N GLU A 39 -17.35 1.44 -2.08
CA GLU A 39 -17.12 1.68 -3.50
C GLU A 39 -17.48 3.12 -3.85
N TRP A 40 -16.58 3.80 -4.58
CA TRP A 40 -16.71 5.18 -5.01
C TRP A 40 -16.54 5.31 -6.53
N ASN A 41 -17.26 6.27 -7.11
CA ASN A 41 -17.09 6.69 -8.50
C ASN A 41 -16.12 7.88 -8.54
N LEU A 42 -15.02 7.75 -9.27
CA LEU A 42 -14.02 8.82 -9.44
C LEU A 42 -14.32 9.74 -10.63
N HIS A 43 -15.30 9.42 -11.49
CA HIS A 43 -15.71 10.32 -12.58
C HIS A 43 -16.43 11.56 -12.04
N ASP A 44 -17.32 11.34 -11.08
CA ASP A 44 -18.14 12.40 -10.45
C ASP A 44 -17.86 12.55 -8.94
N TYR A 45 -16.91 11.78 -8.40
CA TYR A 45 -16.51 11.76 -7.00
C TYR A 45 -17.63 11.42 -6.02
N SER A 46 -18.55 10.54 -6.42
CA SER A 46 -19.73 10.18 -5.64
C SER A 46 -19.58 8.82 -4.92
N PHE A 47 -20.32 8.68 -3.84
CA PHE A 47 -20.51 7.38 -3.17
C PHE A 47 -21.39 6.48 -4.03
N ILE A 48 -20.96 5.22 -4.24
CA ILE A 48 -21.79 4.21 -4.96
C ILE A 48 -22.54 3.36 -3.93
N LYS A 49 -21.81 2.62 -3.10
CA LYS A 49 -22.39 1.70 -2.11
C LYS A 49 -21.39 1.21 -1.08
N VAL A 50 -21.87 0.63 -0.01
CA VAL A 50 -21.11 -0.31 0.81
C VAL A 50 -21.22 -1.68 0.14
N MET A 51 -20.09 -2.23 -0.31
CA MET A 51 -20.03 -3.52 -1.00
C MET A 51 -20.54 -4.65 -0.12
N PHE A 52 -20.00 -4.74 1.07
CA PHE A 52 -20.40 -5.68 2.11
C PHE A 52 -19.87 -5.23 3.48
N PRO A 53 -20.60 -5.54 4.57
CA PRO A 53 -20.13 -5.33 5.93
C PRO A 53 -19.12 -6.40 6.32
N VAL A 54 -18.19 -6.05 7.20
CA VAL A 54 -17.21 -6.97 7.79
C VAL A 54 -17.23 -6.92 9.32
N ARG A 55 -16.73 -7.98 9.96
CA ARG A 55 -16.75 -8.07 11.43
C ARG A 55 -15.59 -7.35 12.12
N ALA A 56 -14.53 -7.05 11.39
CA ALA A 56 -13.32 -6.40 11.89
C ALA A 56 -12.87 -5.27 10.95
N SER A 57 -11.97 -4.40 11.41
CA SER A 57 -11.40 -3.33 10.60
C SER A 57 -10.66 -3.88 9.39
N ILE A 58 -10.73 -3.16 8.27
CA ILE A 58 -10.05 -3.48 7.01
C ILE A 58 -8.70 -2.77 7.01
N TYR A 59 -7.60 -3.51 6.87
CA TYR A 59 -6.24 -2.97 6.80
C TYR A 59 -5.60 -3.11 5.41
N ALA A 60 -6.05 -4.07 4.61
CA ALA A 60 -5.55 -4.28 3.26
C ALA A 60 -6.70 -4.54 2.29
N ILE A 61 -6.58 -4.00 1.09
CA ILE A 61 -7.45 -4.30 -0.05
C ILE A 61 -6.53 -4.56 -1.24
N HIS A 62 -6.84 -5.58 -2.04
CA HIS A 62 -6.09 -5.88 -3.25
C HIS A 62 -6.97 -6.52 -4.32
N GLY A 63 -6.93 -5.97 -5.55
CA GLY A 63 -7.57 -6.48 -6.75
C GLY A 63 -6.54 -7.07 -7.72
N PRO A 64 -6.31 -8.40 -7.74
CA PRO A 64 -5.30 -9.00 -8.63
C PRO A 64 -5.67 -8.81 -10.09
N VAL A 65 -4.69 -8.36 -10.90
CA VAL A 65 -4.89 -8.10 -12.33
C VAL A 65 -5.30 -9.39 -13.06
N GLY A 66 -6.32 -9.29 -13.91
CA GLY A 66 -6.84 -10.42 -14.69
C GLY A 66 -7.82 -11.33 -13.94
N TYR A 67 -8.11 -11.05 -12.68
CA TYR A 67 -9.07 -11.81 -11.87
C TYR A 67 -10.25 -10.91 -11.46
N PRO A 68 -11.50 -11.34 -11.62
CA PRO A 68 -12.67 -10.55 -11.25
C PRO A 68 -12.98 -10.67 -9.74
N ILE A 69 -11.95 -10.55 -8.91
CA ILE A 69 -12.06 -10.66 -7.45
C ILE A 69 -11.43 -9.47 -6.73
N LEU A 70 -11.87 -9.25 -5.51
CA LEU A 70 -11.28 -8.30 -4.58
C LEU A 70 -11.01 -8.98 -3.24
N LEU A 71 -9.77 -8.86 -2.77
CA LEU A 71 -9.36 -9.38 -1.49
C LEU A 71 -9.40 -8.29 -0.43
N THR A 72 -9.93 -8.62 0.74
CA THR A 72 -10.07 -7.70 1.87
C THR A 72 -9.46 -8.31 3.11
N GLY A 73 -8.30 -7.81 3.50
CA GLY A 73 -7.53 -8.26 4.67
C GLY A 73 -8.00 -7.57 5.95
N LEU A 74 -8.36 -8.35 6.95
CA LEU A 74 -8.98 -7.90 8.18
C LEU A 74 -8.02 -7.90 9.38
N ARG A 75 -8.35 -7.09 10.37
CA ARG A 75 -7.71 -7.10 11.69
C ARG A 75 -7.80 -8.44 12.40
N SER A 76 -8.80 -9.25 12.09
CA SER A 76 -8.96 -10.60 12.64
C SER A 76 -7.95 -11.62 12.13
N GLY A 77 -7.20 -11.33 11.06
CA GLY A 77 -6.34 -12.28 10.36
C GLY A 77 -7.01 -12.98 9.18
N GLU A 78 -8.28 -12.74 8.98
CA GLU A 78 -9.06 -13.29 7.87
C GLU A 78 -8.88 -12.45 6.61
N VAL A 79 -8.87 -13.09 5.44
CA VAL A 79 -8.96 -12.42 4.14
C VAL A 79 -10.22 -12.88 3.42
N LEU A 80 -11.13 -11.95 3.16
CA LEU A 80 -12.35 -12.21 2.40
C LEU A 80 -12.11 -12.03 0.91
N VAL A 81 -12.61 -12.97 0.10
CA VAL A 81 -12.55 -12.92 -1.36
C VAL A 81 -13.95 -12.64 -1.90
N PHE A 82 -14.12 -11.44 -2.44
CA PHE A 82 -15.36 -11.03 -3.11
C PHE A 82 -15.22 -11.26 -4.61
N ASP A 83 -16.22 -11.89 -5.23
CA ASP A 83 -16.29 -12.13 -6.67
C ASP A 83 -17.24 -11.12 -7.34
N PHE A 84 -16.72 -10.35 -8.31
CA PHE A 84 -17.49 -9.34 -9.02
C PHE A 84 -18.51 -9.92 -10.01
N ILE A 85 -18.33 -11.17 -10.46
CA ILE A 85 -19.28 -11.84 -11.35
C ILE A 85 -20.46 -12.35 -10.54
N GLN A 86 -20.18 -13.05 -9.44
CA GLN A 86 -21.20 -13.61 -8.56
C GLN A 86 -21.80 -12.59 -7.58
N GLN A 87 -21.20 -11.40 -7.45
CA GLN A 87 -21.59 -10.31 -6.53
C GLN A 87 -21.71 -10.77 -5.06
N LYS A 88 -20.79 -11.64 -4.62
CA LYS A 88 -20.77 -12.16 -3.25
C LYS A 88 -19.37 -12.53 -2.78
N ILE A 89 -19.21 -12.70 -1.48
CA ILE A 89 -18.02 -13.32 -0.90
C ILE A 89 -18.07 -14.82 -1.23
N ILE A 90 -17.05 -15.31 -1.95
CA ILE A 90 -16.97 -16.70 -2.38
C ILE A 90 -16.08 -17.55 -1.47
N LYS A 91 -15.13 -16.92 -0.76
CA LYS A 91 -14.19 -17.63 0.12
C LYS A 91 -13.70 -16.72 1.24
N SER A 92 -13.37 -17.33 2.37
CA SER A 92 -12.61 -16.73 3.46
C SER A 92 -11.31 -17.52 3.60
N LEU A 93 -10.17 -16.83 3.40
CA LEU A 93 -8.84 -17.41 3.58
C LEU A 93 -8.46 -17.25 5.05
N GLN A 94 -8.32 -18.37 5.74
CA GLN A 94 -8.02 -18.42 7.17
C GLN A 94 -6.71 -19.17 7.41
N HIS A 95 -5.68 -18.45 7.77
CA HIS A 95 -4.39 -18.97 8.20
C HIS A 95 -3.83 -18.15 9.36
N HIS A 96 -3.89 -16.83 9.21
CA HIS A 96 -3.41 -15.91 10.22
C HIS A 96 -4.46 -15.69 11.33
N LEU A 97 -3.98 -15.48 12.56
CA LEU A 97 -4.80 -15.14 13.72
C LEU A 97 -4.58 -13.70 14.22
N LYS A 98 -3.77 -12.94 13.47
CA LYS A 98 -3.45 -11.54 13.73
C LYS A 98 -3.64 -10.69 12.50
N PRO A 99 -3.73 -9.34 12.63
CA PRO A 99 -4.01 -8.42 11.54
C PRO A 99 -3.24 -8.69 10.26
N ILE A 100 -3.97 -8.60 9.13
CA ILE A 100 -3.39 -8.61 7.79
C ILE A 100 -3.02 -7.18 7.42
N PHE A 101 -1.75 -6.91 7.13
CA PHE A 101 -1.29 -5.56 6.82
C PHE A 101 -1.13 -5.30 5.33
N ASP A 102 -0.81 -6.31 4.54
CA ASP A 102 -0.66 -6.12 3.09
C ASP A 102 -0.98 -7.41 2.33
N ILE A 103 -1.48 -7.24 1.10
CA ILE A 103 -1.79 -8.31 0.16
C ILE A 103 -1.26 -7.90 -1.20
N LYS A 104 -0.51 -8.77 -1.86
CA LYS A 104 0.00 -8.58 -3.22
C LYS A 104 -0.15 -9.84 -4.04
N SER A 105 -0.36 -9.68 -5.34
CA SER A 105 -0.36 -10.78 -6.30
C SER A 105 0.95 -10.85 -7.08
N VAL A 106 1.42 -12.07 -7.33
CA VAL A 106 2.53 -12.39 -8.24
C VAL A 106 1.91 -12.95 -9.50
N SER A 107 1.82 -12.13 -10.54
CA SER A 107 1.07 -12.47 -11.76
C SER A 107 1.68 -13.64 -12.51
N LYS A 108 3.00 -13.71 -12.64
CA LYS A 108 3.72 -14.80 -13.32
C LYS A 108 3.54 -16.17 -12.66
N LYS A 109 3.27 -16.20 -11.36
CA LYS A 109 3.08 -17.44 -10.60
C LYS A 109 1.61 -17.73 -10.31
N ASN A 110 0.70 -16.80 -10.59
CA ASN A 110 -0.70 -16.85 -10.16
C ASN A 110 -0.84 -17.10 -8.65
N GLU A 111 -0.04 -16.38 -7.87
CA GLU A 111 -0.01 -16.52 -6.42
C GLU A 111 -0.36 -15.21 -5.72
N LEU A 112 -0.88 -15.33 -4.50
CA LEU A 112 -1.09 -14.23 -3.56
C LEU A 112 -0.11 -14.35 -2.40
N LEU A 113 0.44 -13.20 -2.00
CA LEU A 113 1.24 -13.04 -0.79
C LEU A 113 0.42 -12.24 0.21
N ILE A 114 0.25 -12.75 1.42
CA ILE A 114 -0.52 -12.13 2.49
C ILE A 114 0.38 -11.95 3.71
N ALA A 115 0.67 -10.71 4.08
CA ALA A 115 1.53 -10.36 5.22
C ALA A 115 0.73 -10.08 6.48
N SER A 116 1.19 -10.61 7.62
CA SER A 116 0.49 -10.51 8.89
C SER A 116 1.37 -10.00 10.04
N GLU A 117 0.68 -9.50 11.07
CA GLU A 117 1.27 -9.15 12.37
C GLU A 117 1.89 -10.36 13.10
N ASP A 118 1.55 -11.59 12.72
CA ASP A 118 2.14 -12.79 13.31
C ASP A 118 3.58 -13.09 12.87
N GLY A 119 4.13 -12.26 11.96
CA GLY A 119 5.50 -12.37 11.45
C GLY A 119 5.66 -13.41 10.34
N THR A 120 4.55 -13.86 9.77
CA THR A 120 4.54 -14.78 8.62
C THR A 120 3.94 -14.11 7.38
N VAL A 121 4.27 -14.68 6.23
CA VAL A 121 3.60 -14.43 4.96
C VAL A 121 3.04 -15.75 4.45
N SER A 122 1.75 -15.81 4.20
CA SER A 122 1.12 -16.96 3.57
C SER A 122 1.05 -16.77 2.06
N VAL A 123 1.30 -17.86 1.33
CA VAL A 123 1.27 -17.93 -0.13
C VAL A 123 0.07 -18.74 -0.56
N TRP A 124 -0.75 -18.19 -1.45
CA TRP A 124 -1.99 -18.81 -1.91
C TRP A 124 -2.03 -18.86 -3.43
N SER A 125 -2.60 -19.91 -3.98
CA SER A 125 -2.90 -20.00 -5.41
C SER A 125 -4.07 -19.08 -5.74
N LEU A 126 -3.93 -18.20 -6.74
CA LEU A 126 -5.03 -17.38 -7.25
C LEU A 126 -6.10 -18.20 -7.96
N ALA A 127 -5.72 -19.30 -8.58
CA ALA A 127 -6.65 -20.14 -9.34
C ALA A 127 -7.58 -20.97 -8.45
N SER A 128 -7.04 -21.56 -7.37
CA SER A 128 -7.81 -22.45 -6.48
C SER A 128 -8.23 -21.76 -5.17
N LEU A 129 -7.58 -20.64 -4.82
CA LEU A 129 -7.70 -19.98 -3.54
C LEU A 129 -7.34 -20.91 -2.37
N GLU A 130 -6.44 -21.86 -2.60
CA GLU A 130 -5.87 -22.74 -1.58
C GLU A 130 -4.49 -22.27 -1.17
N MET A 131 -4.13 -22.52 0.09
CA MET A 131 -2.81 -22.17 0.61
C MET A 131 -1.75 -23.12 0.03
N VAL A 132 -0.69 -22.53 -0.50
CA VAL A 132 0.46 -23.28 -1.03
C VAL A 132 1.46 -23.56 0.08
N HIS A 133 1.88 -22.50 0.80
CA HIS A 133 2.76 -22.60 1.96
C HIS A 133 2.77 -21.31 2.77
N SER A 134 3.51 -21.30 3.87
CA SER A 134 3.72 -20.12 4.71
C SER A 134 5.21 -19.94 5.00
N ILE A 135 5.66 -18.69 4.98
CA ILE A 135 7.05 -18.30 5.20
C ILE A 135 7.14 -17.56 6.54
N LYS A 136 7.95 -18.06 7.46
CA LYS A 136 8.27 -17.33 8.69
C LYS A 136 9.40 -16.36 8.42
N LEU A 137 9.07 -15.06 8.38
CA LEU A 137 10.03 -14.00 8.06
C LEU A 137 10.68 -13.41 9.30
N SER A 138 9.91 -13.18 10.34
CA SER A 138 10.35 -12.50 11.54
C SER A 138 9.69 -13.09 12.79
N ALA A 139 10.26 -12.87 13.96
CA ALA A 139 9.58 -13.13 15.23
C ALA A 139 8.49 -12.08 15.49
N ASP A 140 8.51 -10.99 14.74
CA ASP A 140 7.64 -9.83 14.87
C ASP A 140 6.89 -9.55 13.55
N THR A 141 6.08 -8.53 13.51
CA THR A 141 5.18 -8.14 12.42
C THR A 141 5.85 -8.00 11.05
N VAL A 142 5.22 -8.52 10.00
CA VAL A 142 5.48 -8.15 8.60
C VAL A 142 4.45 -7.08 8.20
N ARG A 143 4.94 -5.90 7.81
CA ARG A 143 4.11 -4.70 7.60
C ARG A 143 3.73 -4.44 6.16
N CYS A 144 4.62 -4.70 5.23
CA CYS A 144 4.42 -4.38 3.82
C CYS A 144 5.15 -5.35 2.91
N ILE A 145 4.67 -5.43 1.68
CA ILE A 145 5.18 -6.26 0.59
C ILE A 145 5.45 -5.37 -0.60
N ALA A 146 6.62 -5.49 -1.22
CA ALA A 146 6.90 -4.89 -2.53
C ALA A 146 7.45 -5.97 -3.47
N ILE A 147 6.85 -6.09 -4.65
CA ILE A 147 7.27 -7.03 -5.69
C ILE A 147 8.08 -6.25 -6.71
N SER A 148 9.24 -6.79 -7.13
CA SER A 148 10.05 -6.19 -8.20
C SER A 148 9.27 -6.17 -9.53
N PRO A 149 9.44 -5.15 -10.40
CA PRO A 149 8.69 -5.06 -11.65
C PRO A 149 8.88 -6.26 -12.60
N ASP A 150 10.02 -6.93 -12.52
CA ASP A 150 10.30 -8.15 -13.27
C ASP A 150 9.75 -9.42 -12.61
N GLU A 151 9.11 -9.28 -11.44
CA GLU A 151 8.59 -10.38 -10.61
C GLU A 151 9.61 -11.50 -10.34
N LYS A 152 10.88 -11.14 -10.13
CA LYS A 152 11.91 -12.11 -9.68
C LYS A 152 12.14 -12.06 -8.18
N GLN A 153 11.89 -10.91 -7.54
CA GLN A 153 12.18 -10.69 -6.14
C GLN A 153 10.99 -10.04 -5.42
N VAL A 154 10.89 -10.31 -4.14
CA VAL A 154 9.95 -9.67 -3.24
C VAL A 154 10.67 -9.15 -2.01
N ALA A 155 10.35 -7.92 -1.62
CA ALA A 155 10.83 -7.28 -0.42
C ALA A 155 9.73 -7.22 0.64
N PHE A 156 10.08 -7.56 1.89
CA PHE A 156 9.20 -7.49 3.05
C PHE A 156 9.74 -6.52 4.08
N GLY A 157 8.93 -5.54 4.48
CA GLY A 157 9.25 -4.62 5.56
C GLY A 157 8.76 -5.14 6.91
N CYS A 158 9.66 -5.20 7.88
CA CYS A 158 9.41 -5.83 9.17
C CYS A 158 9.42 -4.81 10.33
N ARG A 159 8.74 -5.17 11.41
CA ARG A 159 8.75 -4.38 12.65
C ARG A 159 10.09 -4.42 13.38
N ASP A 160 10.91 -5.44 13.14
CA ASP A 160 12.28 -5.57 13.65
C ASP A 160 13.29 -4.65 12.94
N ASN A 161 12.82 -3.66 12.18
CA ASN A 161 13.56 -2.65 11.42
C ASN A 161 14.30 -3.21 10.18
N SER A 162 14.15 -4.50 9.89
CA SER A 162 14.77 -5.13 8.73
C SER A 162 13.89 -5.05 7.48
N ILE A 163 14.55 -5.09 6.32
CA ILE A 163 13.93 -5.39 5.04
C ILE A 163 14.49 -6.73 4.58
N LYS A 164 13.64 -7.68 4.24
CA LYS A 164 14.03 -9.01 3.80
C LYS A 164 13.68 -9.22 2.36
N ILE A 165 14.67 -9.59 1.56
CA ILE A 165 14.55 -9.81 0.12
C ILE A 165 14.55 -11.30 -0.13
N TYR A 166 13.53 -11.77 -0.86
CA TYR A 166 13.36 -13.17 -1.21
C TYR A 166 13.31 -13.34 -2.73
N ASP A 167 13.82 -14.46 -3.20
CA ASP A 167 13.59 -14.91 -4.57
C ASP A 167 12.13 -15.33 -4.71
N LEU A 168 11.46 -14.87 -5.76
CA LEU A 168 10.06 -15.25 -6.01
C LEU A 168 9.90 -16.62 -6.67
N HIS A 169 10.98 -17.21 -7.20
CA HIS A 169 10.91 -18.56 -7.80
C HIS A 169 10.68 -19.63 -6.73
N ASP A 170 11.47 -19.63 -5.68
CA ASP A 170 11.48 -20.67 -4.64
C ASP A 170 11.28 -20.14 -3.21
N TYR A 171 11.13 -18.83 -3.05
CA TYR A 171 11.00 -18.16 -1.76
C TYR A 171 12.20 -18.35 -0.83
N THR A 172 13.41 -18.45 -1.38
CA THR A 172 14.64 -18.43 -0.59
C THR A 172 15.02 -17.00 -0.20
N LEU A 173 15.56 -16.83 1.00
CA LEU A 173 16.07 -15.53 1.47
C LEU A 173 17.34 -15.17 0.71
N LEU A 174 17.30 -14.09 -0.07
CA LEU A 174 18.47 -13.57 -0.78
C LEU A 174 19.29 -12.62 0.10
N LYS A 175 18.60 -11.72 0.83
CA LYS A 175 19.29 -10.70 1.63
C LYS A 175 18.41 -10.19 2.77
N SER A 176 19.06 -9.86 3.89
CA SER A 176 18.47 -9.08 4.97
C SER A 176 19.18 -7.72 5.02
N ILE A 177 18.41 -6.65 4.88
CA ILE A 177 18.91 -5.27 4.86
C ILE A 177 18.58 -4.64 6.21
N HIS A 178 19.58 -4.02 6.81
CA HIS A 178 19.45 -3.23 8.02
C HIS A 178 19.87 -1.79 7.75
N GLY A 179 19.12 -0.84 8.26
CA GLY A 179 19.43 0.58 8.06
C GLY A 179 18.38 1.50 8.66
N HIS A 180 17.12 1.06 8.75
CA HIS A 180 16.11 1.74 9.55
C HIS A 180 16.38 1.55 11.04
N THR A 181 16.10 2.58 11.84
CA THR A 181 16.26 2.53 13.31
C THR A 181 14.98 2.13 14.02
N MET A 182 13.86 2.11 13.28
CA MET A 182 12.54 1.70 13.72
C MET A 182 11.84 0.92 12.61
N SER A 183 10.64 0.39 12.94
CA SER A 183 9.81 -0.43 12.04
C SER A 183 9.68 0.14 10.63
N VAL A 184 9.85 -0.73 9.64
CA VAL A 184 9.60 -0.42 8.21
C VAL A 184 8.10 -0.58 7.95
N PHE A 185 7.44 0.49 7.48
CA PHE A 185 6.00 0.50 7.25
C PHE A 185 5.63 0.38 5.78
N THR A 186 6.52 0.79 4.90
CA THR A 186 6.25 0.86 3.47
C THR A 186 7.48 0.60 2.64
N LEU A 187 7.28 -0.09 1.53
CA LEU A 187 8.28 -0.41 0.51
C LEU A 187 7.69 -0.18 -0.86
N ALA A 188 8.48 0.29 -1.80
CA ALA A 188 8.11 0.39 -3.20
C ALA A 188 9.35 0.23 -4.10
N TYR A 189 9.28 -0.64 -5.10
CA TYR A 189 10.24 -0.61 -6.20
C TYR A 189 9.89 0.52 -7.17
N SER A 190 10.90 1.15 -7.75
CA SER A 190 10.70 2.06 -8.88
C SER A 190 10.17 1.27 -10.09
N PRO A 191 9.37 1.91 -10.99
CA PRO A 191 8.77 1.23 -12.14
C PRO A 191 9.80 0.61 -13.10
N ASP A 192 10.97 1.18 -13.20
CA ASP A 192 12.10 0.67 -13.99
C ASP A 192 12.90 -0.44 -13.28
N GLY A 193 12.59 -0.70 -12.01
CA GLY A 193 13.28 -1.70 -11.19
C GLY A 193 14.66 -1.28 -10.68
N THR A 194 15.09 -0.04 -10.89
CA THR A 194 16.43 0.42 -10.50
C THR A 194 16.58 0.59 -8.99
N TYR A 195 15.53 1.03 -8.31
CA TYR A 195 15.55 1.37 -6.90
C TYR A 195 14.50 0.61 -6.10
N LEU A 196 14.83 0.38 -4.83
CA LEU A 196 13.85 0.07 -3.78
C LEU A 196 13.82 1.27 -2.82
N ALA A 197 12.65 1.87 -2.65
CA ALA A 197 12.42 2.89 -1.64
C ALA A 197 11.76 2.27 -0.40
N SER A 198 12.20 2.69 0.77
CA SER A 198 11.63 2.26 2.05
C SER A 198 11.35 3.45 2.98
N GLY A 199 10.33 3.32 3.80
CA GLY A 199 9.96 4.30 4.80
C GLY A 199 9.34 3.65 6.02
N GLY A 200 9.36 4.34 7.14
CA GLY A 200 8.82 3.76 8.36
C GLY A 200 8.72 4.72 9.53
N ARG A 201 8.72 4.15 10.71
CA ARG A 201 8.49 4.87 11.96
C ARG A 201 9.60 5.87 12.31
N ASP A 202 10.79 5.71 11.75
CA ASP A 202 11.92 6.63 11.92
C ASP A 202 11.82 7.91 11.07
N ALA A 203 10.73 8.09 10.30
CA ALA A 203 10.45 9.24 9.46
C ALA A 203 11.50 9.48 8.33
N GLN A 204 12.31 8.47 8.03
CA GLN A 204 13.33 8.49 7.00
C GLN A 204 12.85 7.79 5.74
N ILE A 205 13.14 8.37 4.57
CA ILE A 205 13.14 7.62 3.31
C ILE A 205 14.55 7.07 3.11
N LYS A 206 14.67 5.80 2.80
CA LYS A 206 15.91 5.19 2.36
C LYS A 206 15.73 4.65 0.96
N ILE A 207 16.71 4.95 0.10
CA ILE A 207 16.78 4.49 -1.27
C ILE A 207 17.92 3.48 -1.36
N TRP A 208 17.62 2.34 -1.93
CA TRP A 208 18.53 1.21 -2.11
C TRP A 208 18.68 0.91 -3.59
N ASP A 209 19.87 0.57 -4.02
CA ASP A 209 20.09 -0.08 -5.31
C ASP A 209 19.37 -1.44 -5.31
N SER A 210 18.50 -1.71 -6.27
CA SER A 210 17.68 -2.92 -6.25
C SER A 210 18.43 -4.19 -6.69
N ALA A 211 19.57 -4.06 -7.34
CA ALA A 211 20.36 -5.20 -7.80
C ALA A 211 21.28 -5.75 -6.69
N ILE A 212 21.89 -4.85 -5.90
CA ILE A 212 22.88 -5.22 -4.87
C ILE A 212 22.42 -4.88 -3.46
N TYR A 213 21.33 -4.13 -3.32
CA TYR A 213 20.74 -3.69 -2.05
C TYR A 213 21.71 -2.94 -1.15
N GLN A 214 22.54 -2.07 -1.77
CA GLN A 214 23.34 -1.11 -1.06
C GLN A 214 22.59 0.21 -0.91
N PRO A 215 22.80 0.95 0.20
CA PRO A 215 22.16 2.23 0.40
C PRO A 215 22.71 3.29 -0.56
N ILE A 216 21.81 3.99 -1.27
CA ILE A 216 22.12 5.11 -2.16
C ILE A 216 21.90 6.43 -1.43
N LYS A 217 20.75 6.56 -0.76
CA LYS A 217 20.32 7.81 -0.14
C LYS A 217 19.58 7.55 1.16
N ASN A 218 19.78 8.44 2.12
CA ASN A 218 18.95 8.55 3.33
C ASN A 218 18.43 9.98 3.43
N ILE A 219 17.11 10.14 3.55
CA ILE A 219 16.43 11.42 3.51
C ILE A 219 15.59 11.57 4.77
N PRO A 220 15.86 12.54 5.67
CA PRO A 220 14.95 12.92 6.73
C PRO A 220 13.72 13.58 6.10
N ALA A 221 12.70 12.79 5.82
CA ALA A 221 11.63 13.16 4.92
C ALA A 221 10.45 13.82 5.63
N HIS A 222 10.08 13.33 6.81
CA HIS A 222 8.89 13.74 7.54
C HIS A 222 9.22 14.00 9.02
N LEU A 223 8.27 14.60 9.76
CA LEU A 223 8.38 14.79 11.21
C LEU A 223 7.96 13.57 12.01
N PHE A 224 7.10 12.73 11.41
CA PHE A 224 6.57 11.51 12.00
C PHE A 224 6.62 10.37 10.98
N ALA A 225 6.18 9.18 11.39
CA ALA A 225 6.23 7.95 10.59
C ALA A 225 5.72 8.15 9.17
N ILE A 226 6.42 7.55 8.22
CA ILE A 226 6.00 7.45 6.81
C ILE A 226 5.14 6.19 6.70
N ASN A 227 3.86 6.37 6.41
CA ASN A 227 2.91 5.28 6.30
C ASN A 227 2.87 4.66 4.90
N HIS A 228 3.14 5.46 3.86
CA HIS A 228 3.11 4.96 2.49
C HIS A 228 4.11 5.68 1.58
N ILE A 229 4.76 4.92 0.70
CA ILE A 229 5.57 5.39 -0.43
C ILE A 229 4.99 4.80 -1.70
N LEU A 230 4.84 5.61 -2.74
CA LEU A 230 4.28 5.18 -4.01
C LEU A 230 4.95 5.91 -5.17
N PHE A 231 5.60 5.17 -6.08
CA PHE A 231 6.10 5.75 -7.34
C PHE A 231 4.94 6.06 -8.28
N HIS A 232 5.11 7.13 -9.07
CA HIS A 232 4.22 7.40 -10.19
C HIS A 232 4.48 6.36 -11.27
N PRO A 233 3.42 5.77 -11.89
CA PRO A 233 3.61 4.63 -12.79
C PRO A 233 4.39 4.96 -14.08
N THR A 234 4.36 6.22 -14.53
CA THR A 234 4.94 6.63 -15.82
C THR A 234 5.84 7.86 -15.77
N LYS A 235 5.87 8.59 -14.64
CA LYS A 235 6.69 9.81 -14.49
C LYS A 235 7.78 9.62 -13.44
N PRO A 236 8.92 10.32 -13.53
CA PRO A 236 10.05 10.16 -12.63
C PRO A 236 9.81 10.83 -11.26
N TYR A 237 8.71 10.47 -10.61
CA TYR A 237 8.34 11.00 -9.29
C TYR A 237 7.82 9.88 -8.37
N PHE A 238 7.91 10.12 -7.09
CA PHE A 238 7.22 9.32 -6.08
C PHE A 238 6.62 10.21 -4.99
N ALA A 239 5.57 9.70 -4.35
CA ALA A 239 4.88 10.39 -3.28
C ALA A 239 5.04 9.63 -1.96
N THR A 240 5.06 10.39 -0.85
CA THR A 240 5.06 9.84 0.51
C THR A 240 3.89 10.41 1.31
N ALA A 241 3.26 9.57 2.13
CA ALA A 241 2.23 9.95 3.10
C ALA A 241 2.72 9.68 4.52
N SER A 242 2.39 10.58 5.44
CA SER A 242 2.91 10.52 6.80
C SER A 242 1.85 10.78 7.88
N MET A 243 2.17 10.31 9.08
CA MET A 243 1.46 10.69 10.30
C MET A 243 1.57 12.18 10.62
N ASP A 244 2.51 12.93 10.01
CA ASP A 244 2.61 14.39 10.13
C ASP A 244 1.55 15.14 9.31
N LYS A 245 0.58 14.43 8.72
CA LYS A 245 -0.56 14.96 7.96
C LYS A 245 -0.15 15.56 6.61
N GLY A 246 1.08 15.33 6.19
CA GLY A 246 1.65 15.81 4.94
C GLY A 246 1.78 14.73 3.89
N ILE A 247 1.61 15.15 2.63
CA ILE A 247 2.06 14.42 1.46
C ILE A 247 3.25 15.18 0.90
N LYS A 248 4.28 14.46 0.49
CA LYS A 248 5.44 15.04 -0.19
C LYS A 248 5.67 14.32 -1.50
N ILE A 249 6.01 15.10 -2.56
CA ILE A 249 6.33 14.56 -3.88
C ILE A 249 7.80 14.82 -4.15
N TRP A 250 8.49 13.77 -4.55
CA TRP A 250 9.93 13.70 -4.73
C TRP A 250 10.27 13.32 -6.16
N GLY A 251 11.39 13.79 -6.69
CA GLY A 251 11.98 13.27 -7.92
C GLY A 251 12.52 11.85 -7.70
N ALA A 252 12.31 10.96 -8.66
CA ALA A 252 12.84 9.60 -8.61
C ALA A 252 14.30 9.52 -9.06
N ASP A 253 14.77 10.48 -9.88
CA ASP A 253 16.12 10.52 -10.43
C ASP A 253 17.12 11.24 -9.50
N ASP A 254 16.67 12.33 -8.84
CA ASP A 254 17.53 13.20 -8.03
C ASP A 254 17.25 13.14 -6.53
N PHE A 255 16.13 12.49 -6.15
CA PHE A 255 15.63 12.36 -4.78
C PHE A 255 15.44 13.70 -4.07
N LYS A 256 15.14 14.78 -4.83
CA LYS A 256 14.83 16.08 -4.28
C LYS A 256 13.34 16.23 -4.02
N LEU A 257 13.03 17.08 -3.03
CA LEU A 257 11.66 17.46 -2.71
C LEU A 257 11.15 18.49 -3.73
N TYR A 258 10.06 18.16 -4.42
CA TYR A 258 9.42 19.05 -5.41
C TYR A 258 8.17 19.71 -4.86
N LYS A 259 7.37 19.02 -4.04
CA LYS A 259 6.12 19.56 -3.52
C LYS A 259 5.81 19.05 -2.13
N ILE A 260 5.25 19.94 -1.30
CA ILE A 260 4.64 19.61 0.00
C ILE A 260 3.16 19.96 -0.08
N ILE A 261 2.31 18.99 0.25
CA ILE A 261 0.86 19.18 0.34
C ILE A 261 0.48 18.98 1.80
N SER A 262 0.22 20.10 2.50
CA SER A 262 -0.21 20.10 3.89
C SER A 262 -0.93 21.42 4.20
N ARG A 263 -1.71 21.43 5.26
CA ARG A 263 -2.39 22.66 5.74
C ARG A 263 -1.41 23.76 6.12
N GLU A 264 -0.28 23.40 6.69
CA GLU A 264 0.79 24.34 7.05
C GLU A 264 1.41 25.05 5.82
N LYS A 265 1.30 24.43 4.65
CA LYS A 265 1.74 24.99 3.36
C LYS A 265 0.61 25.61 2.55
N GLY A 266 -0.57 25.85 3.19
CA GLY A 266 -1.70 26.54 2.57
C GLY A 266 -2.58 25.64 1.66
N HIS A 267 -2.37 24.32 1.66
CA HIS A 267 -3.26 23.41 0.95
C HIS A 267 -4.41 22.96 1.86
N PRO A 268 -5.64 22.75 1.33
CA PRO A 268 -6.77 22.21 2.10
C PRO A 268 -6.59 20.70 2.32
N GLY A 269 -5.49 20.33 3.00
CA GLY A 269 -5.06 18.96 3.24
C GLY A 269 -5.72 18.28 4.43
N HIS A 270 -5.35 17.04 4.67
CA HIS A 270 -5.80 16.23 5.80
C HIS A 270 -5.49 16.87 7.16
N VAL A 271 -6.33 16.58 8.16
CA VAL A 271 -6.17 17.06 9.55
C VAL A 271 -5.59 16.02 10.49
N LEU A 272 -5.56 14.77 10.08
CA LEU A 272 -5.00 13.65 10.81
C LEU A 272 -4.01 12.85 9.93
N SER A 273 -3.48 11.75 10.48
CA SER A 273 -2.52 10.85 9.80
C SER A 273 -3.02 10.42 8.43
N ILE A 274 -2.15 10.48 7.42
CA ILE A 274 -2.44 9.96 6.07
C ILE A 274 -1.90 8.54 6.01
N ASN A 275 -2.77 7.59 5.65
CA ASN A 275 -2.48 6.18 5.77
C ASN A 275 -2.02 5.53 4.46
N LYS A 276 -2.63 5.89 3.32
CA LYS A 276 -2.30 5.29 2.02
C LYS A 276 -2.54 6.27 0.87
N LEU A 277 -1.84 6.04 -0.23
CA LEU A 277 -1.91 6.81 -1.47
C LEU A 277 -2.21 5.89 -2.66
N ALA A 278 -2.82 6.43 -3.71
CA ALA A 278 -2.89 5.80 -5.03
C ALA A 278 -2.78 6.85 -6.13
N TRP A 279 -2.18 6.49 -7.26
CA TRP A 279 -2.18 7.29 -8.48
C TRP A 279 -3.28 6.81 -9.44
N ASN A 280 -4.17 7.71 -9.85
CA ASN A 280 -5.12 7.53 -10.95
C ASN A 280 -4.74 8.49 -12.09
N GLY A 281 -3.89 8.04 -13.00
CA GLY A 281 -3.21 8.95 -13.92
C GLY A 281 -2.37 9.98 -13.15
N ASP A 282 -2.57 11.27 -13.41
CA ASP A 282 -1.91 12.37 -12.71
C ASP A 282 -2.66 12.81 -11.43
N GLN A 283 -3.76 12.17 -11.10
CA GLN A 283 -4.47 12.41 -9.85
C GLN A 283 -3.87 11.55 -8.72
N LEU A 284 -3.54 12.20 -7.61
CA LEU A 284 -3.10 11.53 -6.40
C LEU A 284 -4.25 11.46 -5.39
N LEU A 285 -4.63 10.25 -5.02
CA LEU A 285 -5.63 9.97 -4.00
C LEU A 285 -4.95 9.69 -2.66
N SER A 286 -5.54 10.17 -1.58
CA SER A 286 -5.04 9.96 -0.22
C SER A 286 -6.17 9.66 0.75
N VAL A 287 -5.95 8.69 1.67
CA VAL A 287 -6.88 8.34 2.73
C VAL A 287 -6.28 8.59 4.11
N SER A 288 -7.13 8.96 5.06
CA SER A 288 -6.67 9.43 6.36
C SER A 288 -7.54 8.96 7.53
N ASP A 289 -6.97 9.08 8.72
CA ASP A 289 -7.69 8.94 9.99
C ASP A 289 -8.80 10.00 10.15
N ASP A 290 -8.77 11.09 9.39
CA ASP A 290 -9.82 12.12 9.37
C ASP A 290 -11.09 11.72 8.63
N LYS A 291 -11.16 10.45 8.17
CA LYS A 291 -12.34 9.83 7.57
C LYS A 291 -12.66 10.30 6.15
N SER A 292 -11.73 10.99 5.53
CA SER A 292 -11.88 11.52 4.16
C SER A 292 -10.93 10.83 3.17
N VAL A 293 -11.35 10.82 1.91
CA VAL A 293 -10.48 10.61 0.76
C VAL A 293 -10.30 11.95 0.08
N LEU A 294 -9.06 12.41 -0.10
CA LEU A 294 -8.79 13.62 -0.87
C LEU A 294 -8.21 13.24 -2.22
N VAL A 295 -8.67 13.95 -3.27
CA VAL A 295 -8.20 13.80 -4.65
C VAL A 295 -7.48 15.07 -5.05
N TRP A 296 -6.25 14.91 -5.50
CA TRP A 296 -5.34 15.99 -5.90
C TRP A 296 -5.02 15.88 -7.38
N ASP A 297 -5.23 16.95 -8.15
CA ASP A 297 -4.68 17.09 -9.50
C ASP A 297 -3.24 17.58 -9.40
N ILE A 298 -2.29 16.80 -9.94
CA ILE A 298 -0.87 17.12 -9.89
C ILE A 298 -0.39 17.50 -11.29
N LYS A 299 -0.02 18.77 -11.47
CA LYS A 299 0.59 19.22 -12.71
C LYS A 299 2.10 19.18 -12.59
N PHE A 300 2.67 18.29 -13.37
CA PHE A 300 4.12 18.12 -13.50
C PHE A 300 4.62 19.11 -14.58
N ASP A 301 5.52 19.99 -14.22
CA ASP A 301 6.18 20.93 -15.16
C ASP A 301 7.26 20.21 -15.96
#